data_f69a497089f67f130bfa6903d02d303a
#
_entry.id   f69a497089f67f130bfa6903d02d303a
#
_cell.length_a   1.000
_cell.length_b   1.000
_cell.length_c   1.000
_cell.angle_alpha   90.00
_cell.angle_beta   90.00
_cell.angle_gamma   90.00
#
_symmetry.space_group_name_H-M   'P 1'
#
loop_
_entity.id
_entity.type
_entity.pdbx_description
1 polymer ?
#
loop_
_entity_poly.entity_id
_entity_poly.type
_entity_poly.pdbx_seq_one_letter_code
_entity_poly.pdbx_strand_id
1 'polypeptide(L)'
;MHLSIIIPAFNEERLITRCLESISTSLAANITPALTSEVIVVDNNSTDDTANLARQAGALVVFEPINQIGRARNAGAAQATGDWLLFLDADSALNPGLVGDILRAIESGKSVGCGCTLRMRGIPWWANAILQLWIGASMLFRWASGAMLVCRSDAFR
;
A
#
# COMPACT_ATOMS: atom_id res chain seq x y z
N MET A 1 -1.95 -13.37 -12.36
CA MET A 1 -1.55 -12.81 -11.06
C MET A 1 -2.59 -11.77 -10.66
N HIS A 2 -3.19 -11.92 -9.51
CA HIS A 2 -4.14 -10.97 -8.95
C HIS A 2 -3.55 -10.25 -7.74
N LEU A 3 -3.59 -8.91 -7.71
CA LEU A 3 -3.01 -8.07 -6.67
C LEU A 3 -4.12 -7.36 -5.89
N SER A 4 -4.23 -7.62 -4.59
CA SER A 4 -5.12 -6.87 -3.70
C SER A 4 -4.34 -5.74 -3.02
N ILE A 5 -4.75 -4.49 -3.24
CA ILE A 5 -4.16 -3.30 -2.63
C ILE A 5 -5.04 -2.89 -1.46
N ILE A 6 -4.49 -2.95 -0.25
CA ILE A 6 -5.19 -2.74 1.02
C ILE A 6 -4.70 -1.43 1.63
N ILE A 7 -5.64 -0.53 1.89
CA ILE A 7 -5.37 0.83 2.37
C ILE A 7 -6.12 1.04 3.68
N PRO A 8 -5.45 0.90 4.84
CA PRO A 8 -6.05 1.33 6.11
C PRO A 8 -6.14 2.85 6.13
N ALA A 9 -7.32 3.40 6.43
CA ALA A 9 -7.57 4.83 6.45
C ALA A 9 -8.33 5.25 7.71
N PHE A 10 -7.88 6.33 8.36
CA PHE A 10 -8.55 6.96 9.49
C PHE A 10 -8.46 8.47 9.37
N ASN A 11 -9.58 9.13 9.07
CA ASN A 11 -9.67 10.58 8.87
C ASN A 11 -8.68 11.11 7.80
N GLU A 12 -8.71 10.49 6.61
CA GLU A 12 -7.82 10.78 5.50
C GLU A 12 -8.56 11.43 4.30
N GLU A 13 -9.66 12.14 4.53
CA GLU A 13 -10.46 12.80 3.47
C GLU A 13 -9.64 13.67 2.53
N ARG A 14 -8.53 14.27 3.04
CA ARG A 14 -7.66 15.17 2.26
C ARG A 14 -6.69 14.44 1.34
N LEU A 15 -6.36 13.18 1.64
CA LEU A 15 -5.29 12.45 0.98
C LEU A 15 -5.76 11.21 0.24
N ILE A 16 -6.87 10.60 0.65
CA ILE A 16 -7.35 9.32 0.11
C ILE A 16 -7.56 9.35 -1.41
N THR A 17 -8.15 10.41 -1.94
CA THR A 17 -8.39 10.56 -3.40
C THR A 17 -7.07 10.54 -4.16
N ARG A 18 -6.07 11.31 -3.69
CA ARG A 18 -4.74 11.36 -4.31
C ARG A 18 -4.03 10.02 -4.22
N CYS A 19 -4.15 9.31 -3.10
CA CYS A 19 -3.62 7.96 -2.95
C CYS A 19 -4.20 7.02 -4.02
N LEU A 20 -5.53 6.99 -4.15
CA LEU A 20 -6.25 6.14 -5.11
C LEU A 20 -5.94 6.49 -6.57
N GLU A 21 -5.84 7.77 -6.92
CA GLU A 21 -5.42 8.24 -8.24
C GLU A 21 -3.99 7.79 -8.57
N SER A 22 -3.09 7.83 -7.59
CA SER A 22 -1.71 7.37 -7.78
C SER A 22 -1.63 5.87 -8.06
N ILE A 23 -2.49 5.08 -7.42
CA ILE A 23 -2.61 3.64 -7.65
C ILE A 23 -3.10 3.38 -9.06
N SER A 24 -4.22 3.99 -9.45
CA SER A 24 -4.82 3.77 -10.78
C SER A 24 -3.85 4.16 -11.90
N THR A 25 -3.15 5.30 -11.77
CA THR A 25 -2.15 5.76 -12.72
C THR A 25 -0.96 4.80 -12.80
N SER A 26 -0.49 4.30 -11.65
CA SER A 26 0.66 3.41 -11.60
C SER A 26 0.34 2.01 -12.14
N LEU A 27 -0.88 1.51 -11.89
CA LEU A 27 -1.36 0.26 -12.48
C LEU A 27 -1.54 0.38 -13.99
N ALA A 28 -2.16 1.48 -14.47
CA ALA A 28 -2.35 1.73 -15.90
C ALA A 28 -1.04 1.74 -16.68
N ALA A 29 0.03 2.29 -16.10
CA ALA A 29 1.35 2.32 -16.70
C ALA A 29 2.07 0.95 -16.75
N ASN A 30 1.56 -0.04 -15.99
CA ASN A 30 2.14 -1.39 -15.88
C ASN A 30 1.14 -2.49 -16.32
N ILE A 31 0.09 -2.12 -17.07
CA ILE A 31 -0.92 -3.07 -17.55
C ILE A 31 -0.26 -4.17 -18.37
N THR A 32 -0.50 -5.42 -17.97
CA THR A 32 -0.25 -6.61 -18.77
C THR A 32 -1.51 -7.47 -18.78
N PRO A 33 -1.75 -8.30 -19.81
CA PRO A 33 -2.93 -9.19 -19.83
C PRO A 33 -3.01 -10.15 -18.65
N ALA A 34 -1.87 -10.38 -17.99
CA ALA A 34 -1.76 -11.30 -16.86
C ALA A 34 -1.96 -10.61 -15.49
N LEU A 35 -2.02 -9.28 -15.44
CA LEU A 35 -2.19 -8.53 -14.19
C LEU A 35 -3.64 -8.08 -14.03
N THR A 36 -4.26 -8.52 -12.95
CA THR A 36 -5.54 -8.00 -12.45
C THR A 36 -5.34 -7.44 -11.06
N SER A 37 -6.18 -6.50 -10.63
CA SER A 37 -6.06 -5.89 -9.31
C SER A 37 -7.41 -5.48 -8.75
N GLU A 38 -7.47 -5.41 -7.43
CA GLU A 38 -8.56 -4.82 -6.66
C GLU A 38 -7.99 -3.83 -5.64
N VAL A 39 -8.78 -2.83 -5.26
CA VAL A 39 -8.42 -1.84 -4.23
C VAL A 39 -9.43 -1.91 -3.10
N ILE A 40 -8.94 -2.16 -1.89
CA ILE A 40 -9.72 -2.30 -0.67
C ILE A 40 -9.28 -1.19 0.29
N VAL A 41 -10.16 -0.23 0.54
CA VAL A 41 -9.96 0.79 1.58
C VAL A 41 -10.64 0.30 2.86
N VAL A 42 -9.88 0.22 3.94
CA VAL A 42 -10.43 -0.11 5.25
C VAL A 42 -10.64 1.17 6.03
N ASP A 43 -11.88 1.59 6.11
CA ASP A 43 -12.30 2.69 6.96
C ASP A 43 -12.21 2.28 8.43
N ASN A 44 -11.17 2.76 9.10
CA ASN A 44 -10.87 2.41 10.49
C ASN A 44 -11.57 3.35 11.47
N ASN A 45 -12.92 3.45 11.33
CA ASN A 45 -13.78 4.28 12.17
C ASN A 45 -13.53 5.80 11.97
N SER A 46 -13.45 6.23 10.71
CA SER A 46 -13.33 7.66 10.37
C SER A 46 -14.61 8.42 10.72
N THR A 47 -14.44 9.69 11.05
CA THR A 47 -15.54 10.63 11.35
C THR A 47 -15.71 11.70 10.27
N ASP A 48 -14.85 11.68 9.25
CA ASP A 48 -14.85 12.57 8.08
C ASP A 48 -15.39 11.85 6.82
N ASP A 49 -15.20 12.45 5.65
CA ASP A 49 -15.74 11.91 4.39
C ASP A 49 -14.86 10.84 3.73
N THR A 50 -13.85 10.29 4.44
CA THR A 50 -12.88 9.32 3.93
C THR A 50 -13.57 8.15 3.21
N ALA A 51 -14.52 7.49 3.86
CA ALA A 51 -15.18 6.30 3.32
C ALA A 51 -16.00 6.59 2.04
N ASN A 52 -16.66 7.75 1.97
CA ASN A 52 -17.45 8.12 0.81
C ASN A 52 -16.55 8.46 -0.38
N LEU A 53 -15.48 9.21 -0.15
CA LEU A 53 -14.49 9.52 -1.19
C LEU A 53 -13.85 8.26 -1.76
N ALA A 54 -13.55 7.28 -0.92
CA ALA A 54 -13.01 6.00 -1.36
C ALA A 54 -14.00 5.23 -2.25
N ARG A 55 -15.30 5.18 -1.88
CA ARG A 55 -16.34 4.54 -2.70
C ARG A 55 -16.51 5.24 -4.05
N GLN A 56 -16.54 6.59 -4.06
CA GLN A 56 -16.63 7.38 -5.28
C GLN A 56 -15.47 7.13 -6.23
N ALA A 57 -14.28 6.86 -5.71
CA ALA A 57 -13.09 6.48 -6.48
C ALA A 57 -13.10 5.00 -6.94
N GLY A 58 -14.16 4.23 -6.65
CA GLY A 58 -14.33 2.85 -7.09
C GLY A 58 -13.67 1.79 -6.21
N ALA A 59 -13.19 2.14 -5.01
CA ALA A 59 -12.62 1.18 -4.07
C ALA A 59 -13.71 0.37 -3.34
N LEU A 60 -13.43 -0.90 -3.03
CA LEU A 60 -14.20 -1.66 -2.06
C LEU A 60 -13.91 -1.08 -0.67
N VAL A 61 -14.95 -0.63 0.05
CA VAL A 61 -14.78 -0.07 1.39
C VAL A 61 -15.26 -1.06 2.45
N VAL A 62 -14.35 -1.42 3.35
CA VAL A 62 -14.57 -2.28 4.51
C VAL A 62 -14.54 -1.43 5.77
N PHE A 63 -15.47 -1.64 6.69
CA PHE A 63 -15.50 -0.91 7.96
C PHE A 63 -14.85 -1.73 9.09
N GLU A 64 -13.91 -1.14 9.83
CA GLU A 64 -13.32 -1.70 11.06
C GLU A 64 -13.59 -0.75 12.23
N PRO A 65 -14.44 -1.14 13.19
CA PRO A 65 -14.89 -0.24 14.26
C PRO A 65 -13.81 0.11 15.29
N ILE A 66 -12.77 -0.70 15.42
CA ILE A 66 -11.71 -0.46 16.39
C ILE A 66 -10.55 0.25 15.72
N ASN A 67 -10.30 1.49 16.12
CA ASN A 67 -9.23 2.31 15.54
C ASN A 67 -7.85 1.76 15.93
N GLN A 68 -7.39 0.78 15.13
CA GLN A 68 -6.09 0.13 15.27
C GLN A 68 -5.61 -0.34 13.89
N ILE A 69 -4.49 0.20 13.42
CA ILE A 69 -3.97 -0.04 12.07
C ILE A 69 -3.75 -1.53 11.75
N GLY A 70 -3.28 -2.32 12.71
CA GLY A 70 -3.10 -3.77 12.53
C GLY A 70 -4.44 -4.49 12.27
N ARG A 71 -5.51 -4.11 12.97
CA ARG A 71 -6.85 -4.65 12.74
C ARG A 71 -7.39 -4.26 11.37
N ALA A 72 -7.21 -2.99 10.99
CA ALA A 72 -7.61 -2.52 9.66
C ALA A 72 -6.89 -3.30 8.55
N ARG A 73 -5.58 -3.51 8.67
CA ARG A 73 -4.83 -4.34 7.70
C ARG A 73 -5.36 -5.77 7.65
N ASN A 74 -5.63 -6.39 8.79
CA ASN A 74 -6.20 -7.74 8.86
C ASN A 74 -7.61 -7.81 8.27
N ALA A 75 -8.47 -6.82 8.56
CA ALA A 75 -9.81 -6.75 8.00
C ALA A 75 -9.79 -6.63 6.47
N GLY A 76 -8.91 -5.81 5.91
CA GLY A 76 -8.71 -5.73 4.47
C GLY A 76 -8.19 -7.02 3.87
N ALA A 77 -7.19 -7.65 4.50
CA ALA A 77 -6.65 -8.93 4.04
C ALA A 77 -7.66 -10.08 4.06
N ALA A 78 -8.62 -10.04 4.98
CA ALA A 78 -9.70 -11.03 5.05
C ALA A 78 -10.68 -10.92 3.86
N GLN A 79 -10.82 -9.73 3.27
CA GLN A 79 -11.66 -9.51 2.08
C GLN A 79 -10.90 -9.67 0.77
N ALA A 80 -9.58 -9.70 0.82
CA ALA A 80 -8.71 -9.77 -0.34
C ALA A 80 -8.82 -11.13 -1.05
N THR A 81 -8.93 -11.10 -2.38
CA THR A 81 -8.99 -12.27 -3.26
C THR A 81 -7.71 -12.51 -4.03
N GLY A 82 -6.76 -11.58 -3.95
CA GLY A 82 -5.50 -11.62 -4.69
C GLY A 82 -4.51 -12.68 -4.22
N ASP A 83 -3.67 -13.13 -5.16
CA ASP A 83 -2.52 -13.99 -4.88
C ASP A 83 -1.47 -13.25 -4.04
N TRP A 84 -1.43 -11.93 -4.21
CA TRP A 84 -0.51 -11.02 -3.53
C TRP A 84 -1.26 -9.87 -2.86
N LEU A 85 -0.83 -9.51 -1.66
CA LEU A 85 -1.34 -8.39 -0.88
C LEU A 85 -0.32 -7.27 -0.89
N LEU A 86 -0.76 -6.05 -1.20
CA LEU A 86 0.02 -4.82 -1.09
C LEU A 86 -0.67 -3.93 -0.05
N PHE A 87 -0.01 -3.70 1.06
CA PHE A 87 -0.47 -2.74 2.08
C PHE A 87 0.16 -1.39 1.80
N LEU A 88 -0.65 -0.35 1.70
CA LEU A 88 -0.24 1.02 1.43
C LEU A 88 -0.94 1.96 2.40
N ASP A 89 -0.20 2.86 3.04
CA ASP A 89 -0.79 3.86 3.93
C ASP A 89 -1.54 4.94 3.10
N ALA A 90 -2.67 5.43 3.60
CA ALA A 90 -3.58 6.33 2.87
C ALA A 90 -2.97 7.71 2.54
N ASP A 91 -1.94 8.12 3.27
CA ASP A 91 -1.15 9.33 3.03
C ASP A 91 0.00 9.15 2.02
N SER A 92 0.17 7.95 1.52
CA SER A 92 1.23 7.57 0.60
C SER A 92 0.76 7.57 -0.85
N ALA A 93 1.72 7.62 -1.78
CA ALA A 93 1.46 7.55 -3.22
C ALA A 93 2.38 6.53 -3.89
N LEU A 94 1.82 5.70 -4.74
CA LEU A 94 2.58 4.83 -5.63
C LEU A 94 3.13 5.63 -6.83
N ASN A 95 4.18 5.10 -7.43
CA ASN A 95 4.64 5.57 -8.73
C ASN A 95 4.83 4.37 -9.69
N PRO A 96 4.73 4.59 -11.01
CA PRO A 96 4.79 3.51 -11.99
C PRO A 96 6.07 2.67 -11.92
N GLY A 97 7.22 3.30 -11.66
CA GLY A 97 8.49 2.59 -11.53
C GLY A 97 8.50 1.60 -10.37
N LEU A 98 7.95 2.01 -9.21
CA LEU A 98 7.85 1.14 -8.04
C LEU A 98 6.93 -0.06 -8.30
N VAL A 99 5.78 0.16 -8.96
CA VAL A 99 4.89 -0.95 -9.32
C VAL A 99 5.61 -1.93 -10.26
N GLY A 100 6.34 -1.43 -11.26
CA GLY A 100 7.15 -2.29 -12.13
C GLY A 100 8.21 -3.09 -11.37
N ASP A 101 8.86 -2.49 -10.35
CA ASP A 101 9.84 -3.20 -9.49
C ASP A 101 9.18 -4.30 -8.66
N ILE A 102 7.99 -4.02 -8.09
CA ILE A 102 7.18 -5.01 -7.34
C ILE A 102 6.83 -6.19 -8.24
N LEU A 103 6.32 -5.92 -9.44
CA LEU A 103 5.94 -6.98 -10.38
C LEU A 103 7.13 -7.85 -10.76
N ARG A 104 8.28 -7.26 -11.05
CA ARG A 104 9.52 -8.02 -11.31
C ARG A 104 9.97 -8.85 -10.10
N ALA A 105 9.86 -8.32 -8.89
CA ALA A 105 10.19 -9.05 -7.67
C ALA A 105 9.29 -10.27 -7.49
N ILE A 106 7.99 -10.11 -7.72
CA ILE A 106 7.00 -11.20 -7.67
C ILE A 106 7.30 -12.26 -8.73
N GLU A 107 7.50 -11.86 -9.98
CA GLU A 107 7.79 -12.77 -11.10
C GLU A 107 9.08 -13.55 -10.91
N SER A 108 10.06 -12.99 -10.19
CA SER A 108 11.30 -13.68 -9.90
C SER A 108 11.13 -14.95 -9.04
N GLY A 109 10.02 -15.07 -8.31
CA GLY A 109 9.71 -16.18 -7.41
C GLY A 109 10.68 -16.37 -6.22
N LYS A 110 11.61 -15.42 -6.02
CA LYS A 110 12.70 -15.53 -5.01
C LYS A 110 12.29 -15.07 -3.62
N SER A 111 11.14 -14.39 -3.48
CA SER A 111 10.71 -13.78 -2.22
C SER A 111 9.24 -14.05 -1.96
N VAL A 112 8.86 -14.22 -0.71
CA VAL A 112 7.47 -14.31 -0.26
C VAL A 112 6.89 -12.93 0.06
N GLY A 113 7.73 -11.90 0.09
CA GLY A 113 7.33 -10.51 0.31
C GLY A 113 8.49 -9.54 0.09
N CYS A 114 8.14 -8.27 -0.05
CA CYS A 114 9.10 -7.17 -0.17
C CYS A 114 8.52 -5.89 0.45
N GLY A 115 9.39 -4.97 0.84
CA GLY A 115 9.05 -3.61 1.22
C GLY A 115 9.63 -2.62 0.23
N CYS A 116 9.30 -1.34 0.40
CA CYS A 116 9.90 -0.28 -0.40
C CYS A 116 10.68 0.70 0.48
N THR A 117 11.54 1.49 -0.17
CA THR A 117 12.17 2.64 0.47
C THR A 117 11.26 3.86 0.38
N LEU A 118 11.22 4.62 1.48
CA LEU A 118 10.43 5.84 1.58
C LEU A 118 11.18 7.05 1.01
N ARG A 119 10.46 7.92 0.29
CA ARG A 119 10.91 9.23 -0.07
C ARG A 119 9.95 10.27 0.49
N MET A 120 10.42 11.09 1.42
CA MET A 120 9.63 12.19 1.98
C MET A 120 9.96 13.50 1.25
N ARG A 121 8.92 14.32 0.99
CA ARG A 121 9.08 15.65 0.40
C ARG A 121 8.89 16.72 1.48
N GLY A 122 9.62 17.83 1.36
CA GLY A 122 9.45 18.98 2.26
C GLY A 122 10.08 18.83 3.64
N ILE A 123 10.88 17.78 3.88
CA ILE A 123 11.61 17.61 5.14
C ILE A 123 12.96 18.36 5.10
N PRO A 124 13.46 18.84 6.26
CA PRO A 124 14.78 19.46 6.39
C PRO A 124 15.89 18.50 5.95
N TRP A 125 17.02 19.05 5.48
CA TRP A 125 18.15 18.24 4.98
C TRP A 125 18.69 17.24 6.02
N TRP A 126 18.75 17.61 7.29
CA TRP A 126 19.22 16.74 8.37
C TRP A 126 18.26 15.55 8.60
N ALA A 127 16.94 15.77 8.51
CA ALA A 127 15.94 14.70 8.62
C ALA A 127 16.04 13.74 7.41
N ASN A 128 16.32 14.28 6.23
CA ASN A 128 16.60 13.45 5.05
C ASN A 128 17.87 12.62 5.23
N ALA A 129 18.94 13.16 5.81
CA ALA A 129 20.15 12.41 6.10
C ALA A 129 19.90 11.24 7.07
N ILE A 130 19.12 11.46 8.14
CA ILE A 130 18.70 10.40 9.07
C ILE A 130 17.87 9.33 8.35
N LEU A 131 16.94 9.74 7.49
CA LEU A 131 16.13 8.82 6.71
C LEU A 131 16.99 7.96 5.77
N GLN A 132 17.99 8.53 5.10
CA GLN A 132 18.89 7.78 4.23
C GLN A 132 19.76 6.78 5.02
N LEU A 133 20.24 7.15 6.21
CA LEU A 133 20.95 6.22 7.10
C LEU A 133 20.04 5.08 7.53
N TRP A 134 18.79 5.37 7.91
CA TRP A 134 17.80 4.35 8.26
C TRP A 134 17.49 3.41 7.09
N ILE A 135 17.30 3.95 5.89
CA ILE A 135 17.10 3.15 4.66
C ILE A 135 18.31 2.24 4.41
N GLY A 136 19.53 2.78 4.50
CA GLY A 136 20.75 1.99 4.34
C GLY A 136 20.85 0.86 5.37
N ALA A 137 20.55 1.12 6.63
CA ALA A 137 20.52 0.11 7.68
C ALA A 137 19.43 -0.95 7.41
N SER A 138 18.22 -0.53 7.01
CA SER A 138 17.12 -1.46 6.73
C SER A 138 17.44 -2.39 5.54
N MET A 139 18.13 -1.89 4.52
CA MET A 139 18.63 -2.72 3.42
C MET A 139 19.69 -3.73 3.87
N LEU A 140 20.63 -3.28 4.71
CA LEU A 140 21.72 -4.14 5.21
C LEU A 140 21.18 -5.27 6.10
N PHE A 141 20.23 -4.95 7.00
CA PHE A 141 19.63 -5.91 7.92
C PHE A 141 18.39 -6.62 7.35
N ARG A 142 17.99 -6.30 6.11
CA ARG A 142 16.79 -6.84 5.43
C ARG A 142 15.50 -6.61 6.24
N TRP A 143 15.39 -5.49 6.92
CA TRP A 143 14.16 -5.10 7.60
C TRP A 143 13.18 -4.50 6.60
N ALA A 144 11.96 -5.03 6.57
CA ALA A 144 10.86 -4.38 5.88
C ALA A 144 10.44 -3.17 6.72
N SER A 145 10.88 -1.98 6.32
CA SER A 145 10.47 -0.72 6.95
C SER A 145 9.86 0.19 5.89
N GLY A 146 8.73 0.76 6.19
CA GLY A 146 8.12 1.73 5.31
C GLY A 146 6.60 1.70 5.29
N ALA A 147 6.03 2.65 4.58
CA ALA A 147 4.60 2.82 4.37
C ALA A 147 3.98 1.76 3.43
N MET A 148 4.77 0.79 2.97
CA MET A 148 4.31 -0.24 2.05
C MET A 148 4.94 -1.59 2.37
N LEU A 149 4.10 -2.62 2.37
CA LEU A 149 4.48 -4.01 2.47
C LEU A 149 3.77 -4.80 1.37
N VAL A 150 4.53 -5.61 0.65
CA VAL A 150 3.98 -6.59 -0.30
C VAL A 150 4.29 -7.98 0.21
N CYS A 151 3.31 -8.87 0.24
CA CYS A 151 3.52 -10.27 0.61
C CYS A 151 2.55 -11.19 -0.13
N ARG A 152 2.94 -12.44 -0.25
CA ARG A 152 2.07 -13.48 -0.80
C ARG A 152 0.93 -13.77 0.17
N SER A 153 -0.30 -13.92 -0.34
CA SER A 153 -1.53 -14.05 0.46
C SER A 153 -1.48 -15.24 1.42
N ASP A 154 -0.93 -16.38 0.99
CA ASP A 154 -0.79 -17.57 1.83
C ASP A 154 0.28 -17.46 2.93
N ALA A 155 1.24 -16.54 2.77
CA ALA A 155 2.25 -16.26 3.79
C ALA A 155 1.77 -15.24 4.84
N PHE A 156 0.68 -14.50 4.55
CA PHE A 156 0.08 -13.54 5.48
C PHE A 156 -0.93 -14.19 6.42
N ARG A 157 -1.64 -15.22 5.96
CA ARG A 157 -2.67 -15.96 6.72
C ARG A 157 -2.03 -17.01 7.62
#